data_3f08dc86683845f3c65c2b637012afe3
#
_entry.id   3f08dc86683845f3c65c2b637012afe3
#
_cell.length_a   1.000
_cell.length_b   1.000
_cell.length_c   1.000
_cell.angle_alpha   90.00
_cell.angle_beta   90.00
_cell.angle_gamma   90.00
#
_symmetry.space_group_name_H-M   'P 1'
#
loop_
_entity.id
_entity.type
_entity.pdbx_description
1 polymer ?
#
loop_
_entity_poly.entity_id
_entity_poly.type
_entity_poly.pdbx_seq_one_letter_code
_entity_poly.pdbx_strand_id
1 'polypeptide(L)'
;MGLLTAVAVFDRIFAPGVRWFFRRRVNDAIEELNTRLDLEIQPFKLTRRQGLIDQLLYDPDVINAVAQEHQATGKPRAVIMKEAQRYAAEIVPSFSPLAYFGIGTRVAKFLSEFAYRVRLGYTNDDAFRDIPKNASVVFVMNHRSNMDYVLVTYLASRRASLSYAVGEWAQVIFLHSLLRSMGAYFIRRNSKNQLYRRVLAAYVRKATKEGVTQAVFPEGGLSRDGLLGEPKLGLLSYMVSGFKADGERDIVFIPVGINYDRVIEDRVLTASREKEATGRDFRVRMATVARFTANLVKLRFQGRLYRYGYACVSFGKPVSLTAFAREHAIDFSHYVETGDPVDKQARELRFAGVQKLGTMLIGEIGAIIPVLPVALVATVLLDNEEHGKHHWMSDLELKSKVFDLIQRIEQAGYLVHVPREDRDYMLETGIRMLKLRHVMEVNADGLARANAGEKLLLEYYANSIGHIVGRV
;
A
#
# COMPACT_ATOMS: atom_id res chain seq x y z
N MET A 1 44.09 -28.33 -24.17
CA MET A 1 44.45 -28.24 -22.72
C MET A 1 44.67 -26.81 -22.26
N GLY A 2 45.44 -25.94 -22.98
CA GLY A 2 45.73 -24.57 -22.51
C GLY A 2 44.55 -23.63 -22.30
N LEU A 3 43.48 -23.73 -23.14
CA LEU A 3 42.30 -22.83 -23.03
C LEU A 3 41.46 -23.11 -21.78
N LEU A 4 41.27 -24.39 -21.43
CA LEU A 4 40.53 -24.80 -20.22
C LEU A 4 41.29 -24.43 -18.94
N THR A 5 42.62 -24.52 -18.96
CA THR A 5 43.47 -24.11 -17.84
C THR A 5 43.48 -22.60 -17.67
N ALA A 6 43.49 -21.82 -18.75
CA ALA A 6 43.40 -20.36 -18.74
C ALA A 6 42.01 -19.89 -18.20
N VAL A 7 40.91 -20.53 -18.62
CA VAL A 7 39.56 -20.25 -18.12
C VAL A 7 39.45 -20.58 -16.62
N ALA A 8 40.00 -21.72 -16.18
CA ALA A 8 39.99 -22.12 -14.76
C ALA A 8 40.85 -21.20 -13.88
N VAL A 9 41.99 -20.71 -14.38
CA VAL A 9 42.86 -19.75 -13.70
C VAL A 9 42.20 -18.38 -13.63
N PHE A 10 41.56 -17.93 -14.74
CA PHE A 10 40.78 -16.70 -14.78
C PHE A 10 39.61 -16.73 -13.79
N ASP A 11 38.86 -17.82 -13.73
CA ASP A 11 37.72 -17.99 -12.82
C ASP A 11 38.17 -18.07 -11.34
N ARG A 12 39.33 -18.64 -11.07
CA ARG A 12 39.84 -18.79 -9.69
C ARG A 12 40.57 -17.56 -9.15
N ILE A 13 41.27 -16.78 -9.98
CA ILE A 13 42.10 -15.66 -9.54
C ILE A 13 41.44 -14.32 -9.84
N PHE A 14 40.89 -14.12 -11.03
CA PHE A 14 40.28 -12.85 -11.44
C PHE A 14 38.84 -12.69 -10.97
N ALA A 15 38.02 -13.73 -11.04
CA ALA A 15 36.62 -13.65 -10.63
C ALA A 15 36.42 -13.25 -9.16
N PRO A 16 37.22 -13.74 -8.18
CA PRO A 16 37.14 -13.27 -6.79
C PRO A 16 37.52 -11.80 -6.64
N GLY A 17 38.58 -11.34 -7.30
CA GLY A 17 39.04 -9.95 -7.25
C GLY A 17 38.04 -8.98 -7.88
N VAL A 18 37.51 -9.31 -9.05
CA VAL A 18 36.45 -8.55 -9.73
C VAL A 18 35.18 -8.54 -8.90
N ARG A 19 34.77 -9.71 -8.33
CA ARG A 19 33.62 -9.76 -7.43
C ARG A 19 33.81 -8.96 -6.15
N TRP A 20 35.03 -8.95 -5.58
CA TRP A 20 35.38 -8.15 -4.41
C TRP A 20 35.32 -6.64 -4.72
N PHE A 21 35.89 -6.23 -5.86
CA PHE A 21 35.88 -4.82 -6.31
C PHE A 21 34.44 -4.30 -6.56
N PHE A 22 33.60 -5.11 -7.23
CA PHE A 22 32.21 -4.75 -7.43
C PHE A 22 31.43 -4.73 -6.12
N ARG A 23 31.68 -5.66 -5.18
CA ARG A 23 31.05 -5.65 -3.86
C ARG A 23 31.43 -4.39 -3.07
N ARG A 24 32.70 -4.01 -3.07
CA ARG A 24 33.15 -2.80 -2.39
C ARG A 24 32.47 -1.57 -2.94
N ARG A 25 32.42 -1.39 -4.25
CA ARG A 25 31.70 -0.29 -4.90
C ARG A 25 30.19 -0.30 -4.60
N VAL A 26 29.58 -1.46 -4.52
CA VAL A 26 28.15 -1.56 -4.16
C VAL A 26 27.95 -1.18 -2.69
N ASN A 27 28.82 -1.60 -1.79
CA ASN A 27 28.74 -1.21 -0.38
C ASN A 27 28.96 0.30 -0.20
N ASP A 28 29.99 0.88 -0.83
CA ASP A 28 30.25 2.32 -0.80
C ASP A 28 29.02 3.11 -1.34
N ALA A 29 28.40 2.64 -2.41
CA ALA A 29 27.18 3.23 -2.95
C ALA A 29 25.96 3.08 -2.01
N ILE A 30 25.86 1.99 -1.25
CA ILE A 30 24.80 1.80 -0.25
C ILE A 30 25.05 2.74 0.95
N GLU A 31 26.28 2.87 1.41
CA GLU A 31 26.64 3.83 2.46
C GLU A 31 26.31 5.27 2.03
N GLU A 32 26.68 5.66 0.82
CA GLU A 32 26.33 6.96 0.25
C GLU A 32 24.80 7.15 0.15
N LEU A 33 24.04 6.12 -0.24
CA LEU A 33 22.59 6.16 -0.25
C LEU A 33 22.01 6.34 1.16
N ASN A 34 22.53 5.61 2.14
CA ASN A 34 22.06 5.69 3.53
C ASN A 34 22.31 7.08 4.15
N THR A 35 23.36 7.80 3.73
CA THR A 35 23.57 9.20 4.20
C THR A 35 22.51 10.18 3.65
N ARG A 36 21.82 9.81 2.57
CA ARG A 36 20.79 10.64 1.91
C ARG A 36 19.37 10.27 2.28
N LEU A 37 19.17 9.11 2.91
CA LEU A 37 17.86 8.60 3.31
C LEU A 37 17.58 8.95 4.77
N ASP A 38 16.35 9.35 5.07
CA ASP A 38 15.89 9.54 6.45
C ASP A 38 15.85 8.18 7.18
N LEU A 39 15.52 7.09 6.46
CA LEU A 39 15.46 5.72 6.95
C LEU A 39 16.45 4.83 6.20
N GLU A 40 17.45 4.33 6.90
CA GLU A 40 18.54 3.53 6.33
C GLU A 40 18.07 2.17 5.78
N ILE A 41 18.77 1.71 4.74
CA ILE A 41 18.56 0.37 4.18
C ILE A 41 19.22 -0.65 5.11
N GLN A 42 18.41 -1.45 5.80
CA GLN A 42 18.90 -2.42 6.76
C GLN A 42 19.64 -3.58 6.10
N PRO A 43 20.68 -4.14 6.73
CA PRO A 43 21.50 -5.24 6.19
C PRO A 43 20.67 -6.48 5.82
N PHE A 44 19.62 -6.79 6.57
CA PHE A 44 18.71 -7.89 6.26
C PHE A 44 18.12 -7.79 4.85
N LYS A 45 17.73 -6.58 4.42
CA LYS A 45 17.17 -6.32 3.08
C LYS A 45 18.18 -6.58 1.96
N LEU A 46 19.47 -6.45 2.25
CA LEU A 46 20.60 -6.67 1.35
C LEU A 46 21.08 -8.14 1.34
N THR A 47 20.57 -8.96 2.26
CA THR A 47 20.93 -10.38 2.35
C THR A 47 20.53 -11.12 1.07
N ARG A 48 21.38 -12.04 0.61
CA ARG A 48 21.09 -12.87 -0.55
C ARG A 48 19.80 -13.64 -0.35
N ARG A 49 18.93 -13.62 -1.33
CA ARG A 49 17.60 -14.26 -1.29
C ARG A 49 17.65 -15.73 -0.86
N GLN A 50 18.63 -16.51 -1.34
CA GLN A 50 18.77 -17.91 -0.93
C GLN A 50 19.04 -18.04 0.56
N GLY A 51 19.91 -17.20 1.12
CA GLY A 51 20.19 -17.20 2.55
C GLY A 51 18.97 -16.85 3.40
N LEU A 52 18.09 -15.95 2.92
CA LEU A 52 16.81 -15.65 3.59
C LEU A 52 15.85 -16.83 3.52
N ILE A 53 15.77 -17.51 2.38
CA ILE A 53 14.96 -18.74 2.23
C ILE A 53 15.43 -19.81 3.19
N ASP A 54 16.74 -20.07 3.25
CA ASP A 54 17.31 -21.08 4.13
C ASP A 54 17.05 -20.74 5.61
N GLN A 55 17.22 -19.47 6.00
CA GLN A 55 16.89 -19.01 7.35
C GLN A 55 15.42 -19.21 7.73
N LEU A 56 14.48 -19.06 6.79
CA LEU A 56 13.06 -19.29 7.03
C LEU A 56 12.75 -20.78 7.21
N LEU A 57 13.39 -21.66 6.45
CA LEU A 57 13.19 -23.11 6.56
C LEU A 57 13.66 -23.67 7.91
N TYR A 58 14.64 -23.00 8.53
CA TYR A 58 15.13 -23.33 9.87
C TYR A 58 14.45 -22.52 10.98
N ASP A 59 13.46 -21.69 10.67
CA ASP A 59 12.65 -20.99 11.68
C ASP A 59 11.86 -22.02 12.50
N PRO A 60 11.89 -21.96 13.85
CA PRO A 60 11.21 -22.92 14.71
C PRO A 60 9.71 -23.09 14.39
N ASP A 61 9.02 -22.01 14.05
CA ASP A 61 7.59 -22.06 13.73
C ASP A 61 7.32 -22.79 12.41
N VAL A 62 8.21 -22.65 11.43
CA VAL A 62 8.11 -23.36 10.14
C VAL A 62 8.41 -24.85 10.35
N ILE A 63 9.43 -25.20 11.15
CA ILE A 63 9.75 -26.59 11.48
C ILE A 63 8.57 -27.26 12.22
N ASN A 64 7.99 -26.56 13.20
CA ASN A 64 6.83 -27.05 13.94
C ASN A 64 5.62 -27.25 13.01
N ALA A 65 5.36 -26.31 12.09
CA ALA A 65 4.27 -26.44 11.11
C ALA A 65 4.47 -27.64 10.19
N VAL A 66 5.72 -27.91 9.76
CA VAL A 66 6.05 -29.12 8.97
C VAL A 66 5.78 -30.40 9.77
N ALA A 67 6.12 -30.42 11.07
CA ALA A 67 5.86 -31.56 11.93
C ALA A 67 4.35 -31.79 12.16
N GLN A 68 3.59 -30.72 12.41
CA GLN A 68 2.13 -30.78 12.56
C GLN A 68 1.43 -31.27 11.28
N GLU A 69 1.82 -30.77 10.11
CA GLU A 69 1.25 -31.20 8.84
C GLU A 69 1.62 -32.66 8.52
N HIS A 70 2.83 -33.11 8.90
CA HIS A 70 3.21 -34.52 8.81
C HIS A 70 2.27 -35.41 9.63
N GLN A 71 2.04 -35.04 10.89
CA GLN A 71 1.14 -35.77 11.79
C GLN A 71 -0.32 -35.79 11.26
N ALA A 72 -0.79 -34.65 10.74
CA ALA A 72 -2.17 -34.53 10.26
C ALA A 72 -2.43 -35.25 8.93
N THR A 73 -1.44 -35.30 8.03
CA THR A 73 -1.64 -35.80 6.65
C THR A 73 -0.92 -37.10 6.34
N GLY A 74 0.01 -37.55 7.18
CA GLY A 74 0.87 -38.72 6.92
C GLY A 74 1.92 -38.50 5.82
N LYS A 75 1.99 -37.33 5.19
CA LYS A 75 2.98 -37.03 4.16
C LYS A 75 4.41 -37.04 4.73
N PRO A 76 5.42 -37.54 4.02
CA PRO A 76 6.80 -37.48 4.46
C PRO A 76 7.27 -36.04 4.75
N ARG A 77 7.96 -35.82 5.86
CA ARG A 77 8.49 -34.48 6.25
C ARG A 77 9.31 -33.81 5.14
N ALA A 78 10.11 -34.60 4.39
CA ALA A 78 10.90 -34.09 3.27
C ALA A 78 10.04 -33.48 2.16
N VAL A 79 8.87 -34.04 1.89
CA VAL A 79 7.92 -33.52 0.89
C VAL A 79 7.31 -32.19 1.38
N ILE A 80 6.88 -32.14 2.65
CA ILE A 80 6.31 -30.92 3.26
C ILE A 80 7.37 -29.81 3.34
N MET A 81 8.61 -30.16 3.70
CA MET A 81 9.73 -29.21 3.72
C MET A 81 10.00 -28.62 2.31
N LYS A 82 9.90 -29.42 1.26
CA LYS A 82 10.01 -28.96 -0.11
C LYS A 82 8.85 -28.01 -0.51
N GLU A 83 7.65 -28.24 0.01
CA GLU A 83 6.53 -27.32 -0.13
C GLU A 83 6.80 -25.99 0.61
N ALA A 84 7.30 -26.04 1.84
CA ALA A 84 7.71 -24.86 2.60
C ALA A 84 8.78 -24.05 1.85
N GLN A 85 9.77 -24.72 1.25
CA GLN A 85 10.80 -24.08 0.43
C GLN A 85 10.21 -23.38 -0.79
N ARG A 86 9.21 -23.99 -1.45
CA ARG A 86 8.50 -23.35 -2.56
C ARG A 86 7.75 -22.09 -2.11
N TYR A 87 7.09 -22.15 -0.93
CA TYR A 87 6.40 -20.98 -0.37
C TYR A 87 7.40 -19.89 0.04
N ALA A 88 8.51 -20.23 0.68
CA ALA A 88 9.56 -19.27 1.00
C ALA A 88 10.13 -18.62 -0.29
N ALA A 89 10.37 -19.41 -1.33
CA ALA A 89 10.80 -18.92 -2.62
C ALA A 89 9.76 -18.03 -3.33
N GLU A 90 8.47 -18.20 -3.07
CA GLU A 90 7.43 -17.31 -3.58
C GLU A 90 7.43 -15.98 -2.82
N ILE A 91 7.50 -16.02 -1.49
CA ILE A 91 7.36 -14.87 -0.60
C ILE A 91 8.60 -13.97 -0.64
N VAL A 92 9.80 -14.54 -0.48
CA VAL A 92 11.04 -13.77 -0.25
C VAL A 92 11.43 -12.91 -1.47
N PRO A 93 11.63 -11.58 -1.28
CA PRO A 93 12.09 -10.68 -2.32
C PRO A 93 13.57 -10.92 -2.70
N SER A 94 14.01 -10.22 -3.74
CA SER A 94 15.41 -10.17 -4.19
C SER A 94 15.79 -8.70 -4.36
N PHE A 95 15.93 -7.98 -3.25
CA PHE A 95 16.15 -6.53 -3.29
C PHE A 95 17.47 -6.15 -3.96
N SER A 96 17.39 -5.14 -4.82
CA SER A 96 18.54 -4.50 -5.46
C SER A 96 18.41 -2.97 -5.32
N PRO A 97 19.33 -2.29 -4.62
CA PRO A 97 19.33 -0.82 -4.52
C PRO A 97 19.35 -0.14 -5.89
N LEU A 98 20.10 -0.69 -6.86
CA LEU A 98 20.15 -0.18 -8.23
C LEU A 98 18.79 -0.30 -8.94
N ALA A 99 18.10 -1.43 -8.79
CA ALA A 99 16.76 -1.60 -9.36
C ALA A 99 15.76 -0.64 -8.70
N TYR A 100 15.82 -0.45 -7.38
CA TYR A 100 14.94 0.44 -6.65
C TYR A 100 15.18 1.92 -6.99
N PHE A 101 16.37 2.44 -6.67
CA PHE A 101 16.69 3.87 -6.80
C PHE A 101 17.09 4.28 -8.22
N GLY A 102 17.71 3.38 -9.00
CA GLY A 102 18.14 3.65 -10.37
C GLY A 102 16.99 3.63 -11.37
N ILE A 103 16.13 2.62 -11.32
CA ILE A 103 15.06 2.39 -12.30
C ILE A 103 13.69 2.61 -11.67
N GLY A 104 13.38 1.93 -10.57
CA GLY A 104 12.05 1.87 -9.98
C GLY A 104 11.49 3.23 -9.62
N THR A 105 12.26 4.05 -8.88
CA THR A 105 11.81 5.40 -8.47
C THR A 105 11.65 6.36 -9.65
N ARG A 106 12.49 6.25 -10.69
CA ARG A 106 12.37 7.06 -11.91
C ARG A 106 11.12 6.69 -12.71
N VAL A 107 10.87 5.39 -12.87
CA VAL A 107 9.65 4.88 -13.51
C VAL A 107 8.43 5.28 -12.70
N ALA A 108 8.48 5.15 -11.37
CA ALA A 108 7.40 5.54 -10.49
C ALA A 108 7.09 7.03 -10.60
N LYS A 109 8.11 7.89 -10.60
CA LYS A 109 7.95 9.33 -10.84
C LYS A 109 7.31 9.59 -12.20
N PHE A 110 7.87 9.03 -13.26
CA PHE A 110 7.36 9.22 -14.62
C PHE A 110 5.89 8.81 -14.73
N LEU A 111 5.51 7.62 -14.26
CA LEU A 111 4.13 7.14 -14.32
C LEU A 111 3.17 8.00 -13.50
N SER A 112 3.59 8.41 -12.29
CA SER A 112 2.79 9.27 -11.42
C SER A 112 2.53 10.64 -12.05
N GLU A 113 3.58 11.33 -12.52
CA GLU A 113 3.49 12.66 -13.12
C GLU A 113 2.86 12.64 -14.53
N PHE A 114 2.98 11.50 -15.23
CA PHE A 114 2.31 11.29 -16.50
C PHE A 114 0.79 11.20 -16.33
N ALA A 115 0.32 10.42 -15.35
CA ALA A 115 -1.10 10.20 -15.12
C ALA A 115 -1.76 11.35 -14.35
N TYR A 116 -1.07 11.92 -13.36
CA TYR A 116 -1.66 12.84 -12.38
C TYR A 116 -0.85 14.15 -12.23
N ARG A 117 -1.54 15.14 -11.65
CA ARG A 117 -0.89 16.27 -10.97
C ARG A 117 -0.62 15.84 -9.54
N VAL A 118 0.57 15.30 -9.29
CA VAL A 118 0.95 14.80 -7.98
C VAL A 118 1.14 15.94 -6.99
N ARG A 119 0.58 15.78 -5.79
CA ARG A 119 0.70 16.72 -4.68
C ARG A 119 1.05 15.98 -3.40
N LEU A 120 1.91 16.59 -2.62
CA LEU A 120 2.15 16.24 -1.25
C LEU A 120 1.16 17.06 -0.41
N GLY A 121 0.34 16.36 0.40
CA GLY A 121 -0.59 16.97 1.33
C GLY A 121 0.08 17.30 2.66
N TYR A 122 -0.55 16.87 3.76
CA TYR A 122 0.05 17.01 5.09
C TYR A 122 1.33 16.18 5.19
N THR A 123 2.37 16.77 5.77
CA THR A 123 3.61 16.06 6.13
C THR A 123 4.17 16.70 7.39
N ASN A 124 4.62 15.88 8.31
CA ASN A 124 5.32 16.32 9.51
C ASN A 124 6.80 15.90 9.41
N ASP A 125 7.59 16.71 8.73
CA ASP A 125 8.99 16.40 8.43
C ASP A 125 9.85 16.29 9.70
N ASP A 126 9.54 17.06 10.75
CA ASP A 126 10.28 17.00 12.00
C ASP A 126 10.00 15.68 12.73
N ALA A 127 8.73 15.24 12.76
CA ALA A 127 8.37 13.96 13.37
C ALA A 127 9.02 12.76 12.65
N PHE A 128 9.33 12.87 11.34
CA PHE A 128 10.11 11.85 10.65
C PHE A 128 11.57 11.78 11.10
N ARG A 129 12.18 12.93 11.40
CA ARG A 129 13.57 13.01 11.88
C ARG A 129 13.73 12.49 13.31
N ASP A 130 12.66 12.57 14.10
CA ASP A 130 12.62 12.09 15.47
C ASP A 130 12.46 10.57 15.59
N ILE A 131 12.22 9.87 14.48
CA ILE A 131 12.14 8.41 14.48
C ILE A 131 13.52 7.82 14.83
N PRO A 132 13.61 6.95 15.86
CA PRO A 132 14.87 6.32 16.21
C PRO A 132 15.46 5.55 15.02
N LYS A 133 16.74 5.75 14.73
CA LYS A 133 17.42 5.10 13.58
C LYS A 133 17.35 3.57 13.61
N ASN A 134 17.25 2.99 14.80
CA ASN A 134 17.10 1.54 14.98
C ASN A 134 15.65 1.08 14.91
N ALA A 135 14.64 1.97 14.80
CA ALA A 135 13.24 1.57 14.73
C ALA A 135 12.92 0.79 13.43
N SER A 136 11.94 -0.10 13.53
CA SER A 136 11.33 -0.76 12.37
C SER A 136 10.16 0.07 11.89
N VAL A 137 10.28 0.68 10.71
CA VAL A 137 9.25 1.59 10.20
C VAL A 137 8.28 0.88 9.26
N VAL A 138 6.99 1.05 9.50
CA VAL A 138 5.90 0.47 8.70
C VAL A 138 4.97 1.59 8.21
N PHE A 139 4.96 1.84 6.91
CA PHE A 139 3.98 2.72 6.29
C PHE A 139 2.64 1.99 6.17
N VAL A 140 1.61 2.51 6.80
CA VAL A 140 0.24 1.98 6.75
C VAL A 140 -0.63 2.94 5.97
N MET A 141 -1.29 2.45 4.90
CA MET A 141 -1.96 3.33 3.95
C MET A 141 -3.30 2.78 3.49
N ASN A 142 -4.27 3.65 3.20
CA ASN A 142 -5.51 3.25 2.53
C ASN A 142 -5.25 2.81 1.08
N HIS A 143 -6.12 1.98 0.50
CA HIS A 143 -5.89 1.37 -0.81
C HIS A 143 -6.96 1.74 -1.83
N ARG A 144 -6.66 2.73 -2.66
CA ARG A 144 -7.57 3.31 -3.65
C ARG A 144 -7.34 2.79 -5.07
N SER A 145 -6.06 2.56 -5.43
CA SER A 145 -5.64 2.22 -6.79
C SER A 145 -4.36 1.40 -6.77
N ASN A 146 -4.13 0.60 -7.81
CA ASN A 146 -2.81 -0.01 -8.01
C ASN A 146 -1.70 1.05 -8.21
N MET A 147 -2.08 2.29 -8.52
CA MET A 147 -1.15 3.43 -8.56
C MET A 147 -0.61 3.82 -7.18
N ASP A 148 -1.24 3.41 -6.07
CA ASP A 148 -0.77 3.73 -4.71
C ASP A 148 0.67 3.26 -4.49
N TYR A 149 1.00 2.03 -4.93
CA TYR A 149 2.37 1.50 -4.87
C TYR A 149 3.38 2.39 -5.60
N VAL A 150 2.98 2.87 -6.79
CA VAL A 150 3.83 3.69 -7.66
C VAL A 150 3.99 5.09 -7.07
N LEU A 151 2.88 5.70 -6.66
CA LEU A 151 2.84 7.06 -6.14
C LEU A 151 3.61 7.20 -4.82
N VAL A 152 3.40 6.26 -3.88
CA VAL A 152 4.09 6.28 -2.58
C VAL A 152 5.57 5.92 -2.75
N THR A 153 5.93 4.98 -3.64
CA THR A 153 7.34 4.72 -3.98
C THR A 153 8.04 5.99 -4.48
N TYR A 154 7.38 6.75 -5.35
CA TYR A 154 7.93 8.02 -5.85
C TYR A 154 8.12 9.03 -4.72
N LEU A 155 7.06 9.31 -3.95
CA LEU A 155 7.09 10.36 -2.93
C LEU A 155 7.96 10.01 -1.72
N ALA A 156 8.00 8.73 -1.31
CA ALA A 156 8.85 8.27 -0.22
C ALA A 156 10.30 7.98 -0.63
N SER A 157 10.65 8.04 -1.92
CA SER A 157 11.96 7.62 -2.44
C SER A 157 13.16 8.39 -1.88
N ARG A 158 12.95 9.60 -1.39
CA ARG A 158 13.98 10.41 -0.73
C ARG A 158 14.15 10.06 0.76
N ARG A 159 13.17 9.38 1.35
CA ARG A 159 13.11 9.07 2.77
C ARG A 159 13.46 7.62 3.06
N ALA A 160 13.00 6.70 2.23
CA ALA A 160 13.09 5.26 2.51
C ALA A 160 13.06 4.39 1.24
N SER A 161 13.53 3.16 1.38
CA SER A 161 13.29 2.08 0.44
C SER A 161 12.20 1.16 0.97
N LEU A 162 11.00 1.22 0.38
CA LEU A 162 9.83 0.49 0.86
C LEU A 162 9.82 -0.98 0.39
N SER A 163 9.45 -1.89 1.28
CA SER A 163 9.14 -3.29 0.96
C SER A 163 7.63 -3.50 1.04
N TYR A 164 6.98 -3.70 -0.09
CA TYR A 164 5.53 -3.84 -0.17
C TYR A 164 5.06 -5.28 -0.06
N ALA A 165 3.95 -5.49 0.65
CA ALA A 165 3.15 -6.69 0.55
C ALA A 165 2.28 -6.62 -0.72
N VAL A 166 2.58 -7.44 -1.72
CA VAL A 166 1.92 -7.39 -3.03
C VAL A 166 1.10 -8.65 -3.27
N GLY A 167 -0.16 -8.49 -3.66
CA GLY A 167 -1.06 -9.62 -3.93
C GLY A 167 -0.80 -10.31 -5.28
N GLU A 168 -1.59 -11.35 -5.55
CA GLU A 168 -1.46 -12.25 -6.72
C GLU A 168 -1.54 -11.54 -8.08
N TRP A 169 -2.14 -10.34 -8.16
CA TRP A 169 -2.28 -9.58 -9.40
C TRP A 169 -0.93 -9.21 -10.06
N ALA A 170 0.14 -9.13 -9.27
CA ALA A 170 1.47 -8.73 -9.72
C ALA A 170 2.31 -9.91 -10.25
N GLN A 171 1.74 -11.11 -10.40
CA GLN A 171 2.42 -12.32 -10.88
C GLN A 171 2.65 -12.35 -12.40
N VAL A 172 2.46 -11.24 -13.10
CA VAL A 172 2.83 -11.12 -14.52
C VAL A 172 4.35 -11.12 -14.65
N ILE A 173 4.89 -12.01 -15.47
CA ILE A 173 6.31 -12.42 -15.52
C ILE A 173 7.28 -11.23 -15.49
N PHE A 174 7.05 -10.19 -16.24
CA PHE A 174 7.96 -9.02 -16.30
C PHE A 174 7.84 -8.12 -15.09
N LEU A 175 6.60 -7.81 -14.66
CA LEU A 175 6.31 -6.95 -13.52
C LEU A 175 6.71 -7.63 -12.22
N HIS A 176 6.53 -8.95 -12.11
CA HIS A 176 6.92 -9.75 -10.97
C HIS A 176 8.42 -9.67 -10.65
N SER A 177 9.29 -9.82 -11.67
CA SER A 177 10.74 -9.72 -11.48
C SER A 177 11.16 -8.31 -11.05
N LEU A 178 10.58 -7.27 -11.65
CA LEU A 178 10.86 -5.89 -11.29
C LEU A 178 10.43 -5.58 -9.85
N LEU A 179 9.18 -5.89 -9.49
CA LEU A 179 8.67 -5.67 -8.13
C LEU A 179 9.47 -6.43 -7.07
N ARG A 180 9.84 -7.69 -7.38
CA ARG A 180 10.71 -8.49 -6.51
C ARG A 180 12.08 -7.85 -6.31
N SER A 181 12.68 -7.30 -7.37
CA SER A 181 13.96 -6.60 -7.29
C SER A 181 13.87 -5.25 -6.59
N MET A 182 12.68 -4.68 -6.51
CA MET A 182 12.39 -3.49 -5.70
C MET A 182 12.12 -3.83 -4.22
N GLY A 183 12.15 -5.11 -3.82
CA GLY A 183 11.96 -5.53 -2.45
C GLY A 183 10.51 -5.86 -2.08
N ALA A 184 9.61 -5.98 -3.05
CA ALA A 184 8.25 -6.44 -2.81
C ALA A 184 8.23 -7.93 -2.48
N TYR A 185 7.49 -8.32 -1.44
CA TYR A 185 7.19 -9.71 -1.11
C TYR A 185 5.76 -10.06 -1.52
N PHE A 186 5.59 -11.28 -2.01
CA PHE A 186 4.32 -11.69 -2.59
C PHE A 186 3.47 -12.45 -1.58
N ILE A 187 2.18 -12.09 -1.53
CA ILE A 187 1.22 -12.72 -0.63
C ILE A 187 0.05 -13.33 -1.40
N ARG A 188 -0.41 -14.50 -0.95
CA ARG A 188 -1.67 -15.09 -1.37
C ARG A 188 -2.76 -14.58 -0.45
N ARG A 189 -3.70 -13.80 -0.99
CA ARG A 189 -4.85 -13.34 -0.23
C ARG A 189 -5.77 -14.53 0.10
N ASN A 190 -6.31 -14.55 1.31
CA ASN A 190 -7.24 -15.58 1.77
C ASN A 190 -6.73 -17.03 1.69
N SER A 191 -5.40 -17.25 1.71
CA SER A 191 -4.86 -18.61 1.74
C SER A 191 -5.33 -19.36 2.98
N LYS A 192 -5.98 -20.53 2.78
CA LYS A 192 -6.38 -21.45 3.86
C LYS A 192 -5.24 -22.40 4.26
N ASN A 193 -4.14 -22.44 3.49
CA ASN A 193 -2.99 -23.32 3.76
C ASN A 193 -2.23 -22.83 4.97
N GLN A 194 -2.17 -23.65 6.04
CA GLN A 194 -1.52 -23.28 7.29
C GLN A 194 0.00 -23.16 7.14
N LEU A 195 0.65 -24.10 6.45
CA LEU A 195 2.08 -24.06 6.20
C LEU A 195 2.50 -22.78 5.48
N TYR A 196 1.74 -22.37 4.44
CA TYR A 196 1.97 -21.11 3.75
C TYR A 196 1.90 -19.91 4.71
N ARG A 197 0.86 -19.85 5.56
CA ARG A 197 0.69 -18.77 6.53
C ARG A 197 1.84 -18.71 7.52
N ARG A 198 2.38 -19.88 7.96
CA ARG A 198 3.52 -19.95 8.88
C ARG A 198 4.79 -19.42 8.25
N VAL A 199 5.08 -19.81 7.01
CA VAL A 199 6.22 -19.29 6.25
C VAL A 199 6.12 -17.78 6.06
N LEU A 200 4.92 -17.27 5.72
CA LEU A 200 4.67 -15.84 5.57
C LEU A 200 4.84 -15.08 6.90
N ALA A 201 4.26 -15.61 7.98
CA ALA A 201 4.38 -15.02 9.33
C ALA A 201 5.84 -14.95 9.78
N ALA A 202 6.61 -16.02 9.59
CA ALA A 202 8.04 -16.07 9.92
C ALA A 202 8.84 -15.02 9.12
N TYR A 203 8.55 -14.87 7.81
CA TYR A 203 9.21 -13.85 6.99
C TYR A 203 8.89 -12.43 7.47
N VAL A 204 7.59 -12.10 7.63
CA VAL A 204 7.15 -10.75 8.02
C VAL A 204 7.68 -10.38 9.40
N ARG A 205 7.55 -11.28 10.40
CA ARG A 205 8.10 -11.10 11.75
C ARG A 205 9.60 -10.83 11.71
N LYS A 206 10.36 -11.67 10.97
CA LYS A 206 11.81 -11.53 10.85
C LYS A 206 12.20 -10.22 10.17
N ALA A 207 11.55 -9.86 9.05
CA ALA A 207 11.80 -8.61 8.36
C ALA A 207 11.53 -7.39 9.28
N THR A 208 10.46 -7.43 10.07
CA THR A 208 10.15 -6.38 11.04
C THR A 208 11.20 -6.33 12.15
N LYS A 209 11.55 -7.48 12.75
CA LYS A 209 12.58 -7.55 13.80
C LYS A 209 13.94 -7.01 13.33
N GLU A 210 14.30 -7.25 12.08
CA GLU A 210 15.54 -6.79 11.46
C GLU A 210 15.48 -5.35 10.93
N GLY A 211 14.40 -4.61 11.20
CA GLY A 211 14.28 -3.19 10.89
C GLY A 211 13.97 -2.87 9.42
N VAL A 212 13.53 -3.83 8.62
CA VAL A 212 13.16 -3.56 7.23
C VAL A 212 12.00 -2.59 7.17
N THR A 213 12.18 -1.47 6.46
CA THR A 213 11.08 -0.53 6.19
C THR A 213 10.05 -1.19 5.28
N GLN A 214 8.83 -1.34 5.79
CA GLN A 214 7.73 -2.01 5.10
C GLN A 214 6.62 -1.04 4.75
N ALA A 215 5.75 -1.44 3.81
CA ALA A 215 4.56 -0.71 3.45
C ALA A 215 3.40 -1.66 3.22
N VAL A 216 2.28 -1.40 3.89
CA VAL A 216 1.11 -2.28 3.90
C VAL A 216 -0.18 -1.52 3.73
N PHE A 217 -1.17 -2.20 3.17
CA PHE A 217 -2.54 -1.73 3.08
C PHE A 217 -3.40 -2.53 4.07
N PRO A 218 -3.72 -1.96 5.24
CA PRO A 218 -4.48 -2.68 6.26
C PRO A 218 -5.85 -3.11 5.79
N GLU A 219 -6.48 -2.41 4.86
CA GLU A 219 -7.76 -2.82 4.25
C GLU A 219 -7.69 -4.17 3.51
N GLY A 220 -6.49 -4.64 3.16
CA GLY A 220 -6.26 -5.93 2.49
C GLY A 220 -6.74 -6.01 1.04
N GLY A 221 -7.27 -4.93 0.46
CA GLY A 221 -7.72 -4.85 -0.93
C GLY A 221 -8.06 -3.43 -1.34
N LEU A 222 -8.31 -3.24 -2.65
CA LEU A 222 -8.78 -1.97 -3.19
C LEU A 222 -10.20 -1.68 -2.68
N SER A 223 -10.46 -0.45 -2.25
CA SER A 223 -11.82 0.01 -1.94
C SER A 223 -12.68 -0.03 -3.20
N ARG A 224 -13.87 -0.63 -3.10
CA ARG A 224 -14.81 -0.80 -4.23
C ARG A 224 -15.95 0.21 -4.22
N ASP A 225 -16.19 0.81 -3.08
CA ASP A 225 -17.25 1.79 -2.85
C ASP A 225 -16.74 3.18 -2.49
N GLY A 226 -15.42 3.32 -2.38
CA GLY A 226 -14.77 4.56 -2.01
C GLY A 226 -14.66 4.78 -0.50
N LEU A 227 -15.29 3.99 0.35
CA LEU A 227 -15.16 4.11 1.80
C LEU A 227 -13.78 3.65 2.28
N LEU A 228 -13.38 4.15 3.42
CA LEU A 228 -12.23 3.64 4.17
C LEU A 228 -12.67 2.35 4.86
N GLY A 229 -11.99 1.24 4.55
CA GLY A 229 -12.39 -0.10 4.99
C GLY A 229 -11.84 -0.46 6.38
N GLU A 230 -12.45 -1.48 6.97
CA GLU A 230 -12.02 -2.09 8.23
C GLU A 230 -10.64 -2.78 8.10
N PRO A 231 -9.81 -2.79 9.16
CA PRO A 231 -8.48 -3.37 9.10
C PRO A 231 -8.50 -4.90 9.02
N LYS A 232 -7.76 -5.46 8.06
CA LYS A 232 -7.45 -6.90 7.98
C LYS A 232 -6.19 -7.18 8.81
N LEU A 233 -6.36 -7.82 9.94
CA LEU A 233 -5.35 -7.93 10.97
C LEU A 233 -4.17 -8.88 10.66
N GLY A 234 -4.24 -9.69 9.60
CA GLY A 234 -3.28 -10.77 9.35
C GLY A 234 -1.82 -10.31 9.29
N LEU A 235 -1.49 -9.37 8.40
CA LEU A 235 -0.11 -8.87 8.28
C LEU A 235 0.30 -8.07 9.52
N LEU A 236 -0.59 -7.23 10.04
CA LEU A 236 -0.32 -6.45 11.25
C LEU A 236 -0.01 -7.37 12.44
N SER A 237 -0.78 -8.45 12.61
CA SER A 237 -0.52 -9.48 13.63
C SER A 237 0.86 -10.12 13.48
N TYR A 238 1.32 -10.38 12.24
CA TYR A 238 2.65 -10.93 12.01
C TYR A 238 3.77 -9.92 12.34
N MET A 239 3.57 -8.64 12.04
CA MET A 239 4.53 -7.58 12.31
C MET A 239 4.75 -7.35 13.80
N VAL A 240 3.66 -7.32 14.59
CA VAL A 240 3.76 -7.08 16.04
C VAL A 240 4.04 -8.35 16.86
N SER A 241 4.06 -9.51 16.21
CA SER A 241 4.27 -10.80 16.89
C SER A 241 5.67 -10.91 17.50
N GLY A 242 5.74 -11.17 18.79
CA GLY A 242 7.01 -11.25 19.52
C GLY A 242 7.64 -9.90 19.83
N PHE A 243 6.91 -8.79 19.67
CA PHE A 243 7.38 -7.47 20.05
C PHE A 243 7.43 -7.32 21.56
N LYS A 244 8.52 -6.76 22.09
CA LYS A 244 8.73 -6.46 23.50
C LYS A 244 8.86 -4.95 23.69
N ALA A 245 8.01 -4.36 24.53
CA ALA A 245 7.99 -2.93 24.78
C ALA A 245 9.23 -2.40 25.52
N ASP A 246 10.02 -3.28 26.11
CA ASP A 246 11.31 -3.03 26.75
C ASP A 246 12.51 -3.47 25.87
N GLY A 247 12.23 -3.88 24.64
CA GLY A 247 13.25 -4.33 23.68
C GLY A 247 14.06 -3.17 23.10
N GLU A 248 15.16 -3.50 22.42
CA GLU A 248 16.09 -2.53 21.82
C GLU A 248 15.50 -1.77 20.61
N ARG A 249 14.44 -2.31 19.98
CA ARG A 249 13.89 -1.81 18.72
C ARG A 249 12.39 -1.60 18.83
N ASP A 250 11.95 -0.38 18.59
CA ASP A 250 10.53 -0.04 18.44
C ASP A 250 10.02 -0.37 17.03
N ILE A 251 8.71 -0.56 16.92
CA ILE A 251 7.99 -0.58 15.63
C ILE A 251 7.22 0.73 15.53
N VAL A 252 7.53 1.52 14.51
CA VAL A 252 6.91 2.82 14.28
C VAL A 252 6.04 2.76 13.03
N PHE A 253 4.74 2.98 13.22
CA PHE A 253 3.78 3.04 12.11
C PHE A 253 3.65 4.47 11.61
N ILE A 254 3.70 4.64 10.29
CA ILE A 254 3.48 5.93 9.62
C ILE A 254 2.17 5.84 8.85
N PRO A 255 1.10 6.50 9.32
CA PRO A 255 -0.14 6.60 8.57
C PRO A 255 0.07 7.36 7.26
N VAL A 256 -0.53 6.87 6.17
CA VAL A 256 -0.46 7.52 4.85
C VAL A 256 -1.86 7.61 4.27
N GLY A 257 -2.33 8.84 4.07
CA GLY A 257 -3.62 9.13 3.44
C GLY A 257 -3.46 9.39 1.95
N ILE A 258 -4.16 8.64 1.10
CA ILE A 258 -4.10 8.74 -0.36
C ILE A 258 -5.48 9.05 -0.92
N ASN A 259 -5.57 10.03 -1.81
CA ASN A 259 -6.79 10.29 -2.57
C ASN A 259 -6.50 10.75 -4.00
N TYR A 260 -7.49 10.58 -4.88
CA TYR A 260 -7.43 10.88 -6.31
C TYR A 260 -8.69 11.59 -6.78
N ASP A 261 -8.53 12.57 -7.68
CA ASP A 261 -9.66 13.11 -8.44
C ASP A 261 -10.27 12.06 -9.37
N ARG A 262 -9.43 11.13 -9.85
CA ARG A 262 -9.88 10.02 -10.68
C ARG A 262 -9.01 8.79 -10.41
N VAL A 263 -9.63 7.71 -9.98
CA VAL A 263 -9.00 6.40 -9.88
C VAL A 263 -9.01 5.72 -11.25
N ILE A 264 -7.90 5.08 -11.61
CA ILE A 264 -7.74 4.43 -12.92
C ILE A 264 -8.74 3.29 -13.10
N GLU A 265 -8.95 2.53 -12.02
CA GLU A 265 -9.78 1.32 -12.00
C GLU A 265 -11.22 1.56 -11.55
N ASP A 266 -11.65 2.80 -11.33
CA ASP A 266 -12.92 3.14 -10.68
C ASP A 266 -14.15 2.43 -11.27
N ARG A 267 -14.31 2.44 -12.61
CA ARG A 267 -15.44 1.74 -13.27
C ARG A 267 -15.38 0.22 -13.08
N VAL A 268 -14.19 -0.35 -12.97
CA VAL A 268 -14.01 -1.78 -12.73
C VAL A 268 -14.34 -2.12 -11.27
N LEU A 269 -13.93 -1.25 -10.35
CA LEU A 269 -14.16 -1.41 -8.92
C LEU A 269 -15.66 -1.28 -8.60
N THR A 270 -16.33 -0.25 -9.09
CA THR A 270 -17.78 -0.04 -8.88
C THR A 270 -18.62 -1.13 -9.54
N ALA A 271 -18.30 -1.55 -10.79
CA ALA A 271 -18.96 -2.67 -11.44
C ALA A 271 -18.72 -4.03 -10.73
N SER A 272 -17.60 -4.21 -10.03
CA SER A 272 -17.35 -5.42 -9.24
C SER A 272 -18.23 -5.48 -7.99
N ARG A 273 -18.52 -4.34 -7.35
CA ARG A 273 -19.47 -4.25 -6.23
C ARG A 273 -20.87 -4.70 -6.65
N GLU A 274 -21.32 -4.23 -7.80
CA GLU A 274 -22.64 -4.61 -8.35
C GLU A 274 -22.72 -6.11 -8.68
N LYS A 275 -21.65 -6.70 -9.21
CA LYS A 275 -21.59 -8.14 -9.56
C LYS A 275 -21.45 -9.06 -8.36
N GLU A 276 -20.79 -8.66 -7.28
CA GLU A 276 -20.79 -9.40 -6.01
C GLU A 276 -22.21 -9.48 -5.43
N ALA A 277 -22.98 -8.40 -5.50
CA ALA A 277 -24.38 -8.40 -5.13
C ALA A 277 -25.22 -9.35 -6.00
N THR A 278 -24.78 -9.67 -7.22
CA THR A 278 -25.46 -10.56 -8.19
C THR A 278 -24.83 -11.96 -8.31
N GLY A 279 -23.79 -12.29 -7.50
CA GLY A 279 -23.19 -13.63 -7.43
C GLY A 279 -22.36 -14.06 -8.65
N ARG A 280 -21.88 -13.13 -9.49
CA ARG A 280 -21.03 -13.44 -10.65
C ARG A 280 -19.55 -13.23 -10.36
N ASP A 281 -18.76 -14.27 -10.56
CA ASP A 281 -17.29 -14.27 -10.33
C ASP A 281 -16.58 -13.31 -11.30
N PHE A 282 -15.81 -12.36 -10.74
CA PHE A 282 -15.10 -11.32 -11.50
C PHE A 282 -13.60 -11.57 -11.53
N ARG A 283 -13.09 -12.08 -12.66
CA ARG A 283 -11.66 -12.07 -12.97
C ARG A 283 -11.33 -10.76 -13.70
N VAL A 284 -10.70 -9.79 -13.00
CA VAL A 284 -10.09 -8.63 -13.67
C VAL A 284 -8.99 -9.15 -14.59
N ARG A 285 -9.28 -9.23 -15.88
CA ARG A 285 -8.31 -9.72 -16.87
C ARG A 285 -7.22 -8.66 -17.02
N MET A 286 -5.97 -9.07 -16.81
CA MET A 286 -4.75 -8.29 -17.07
C MET A 286 -4.75 -7.62 -18.47
N ALA A 287 -5.44 -8.21 -19.43
CA ALA A 287 -5.70 -7.61 -20.74
C ALA A 287 -6.38 -6.22 -20.63
N THR A 288 -7.18 -5.97 -19.58
CA THR A 288 -7.82 -4.67 -19.35
C THR A 288 -6.80 -3.62 -18.94
N VAL A 289 -5.85 -3.96 -18.06
CA VAL A 289 -4.78 -3.06 -17.61
C VAL A 289 -3.82 -2.76 -18.76
N ALA A 290 -3.41 -3.80 -19.52
CA ALA A 290 -2.52 -3.63 -20.66
C ALA A 290 -3.17 -2.80 -21.79
N ARG A 291 -4.46 -3.07 -22.10
CA ARG A 291 -5.23 -2.28 -23.08
C ARG A 291 -5.42 -0.86 -22.63
N PHE A 292 -5.63 -0.66 -21.33
CA PHE A 292 -5.75 0.66 -20.73
C PHE A 292 -4.44 1.45 -20.83
N THR A 293 -3.29 0.84 -20.48
CA THR A 293 -1.97 1.48 -20.60
C THR A 293 -1.63 1.80 -22.05
N ALA A 294 -1.90 0.90 -22.97
CA ALA A 294 -1.72 1.14 -24.41
C ALA A 294 -2.60 2.28 -24.92
N ASN A 295 -3.83 2.38 -24.42
CA ASN A 295 -4.76 3.47 -24.78
C ASN A 295 -4.31 4.81 -24.21
N LEU A 296 -3.72 4.83 -23.01
CA LEU A 296 -3.12 6.03 -22.42
C LEU A 296 -1.95 6.55 -23.25
N VAL A 297 -1.06 5.66 -23.67
CA VAL A 297 0.07 6.00 -24.52
C VAL A 297 -0.43 6.55 -25.86
N LYS A 298 -1.44 5.91 -26.48
CA LYS A 298 -2.08 6.37 -27.72
C LYS A 298 -2.69 7.77 -27.57
N LEU A 299 -3.44 8.01 -26.50
CA LEU A 299 -4.07 9.32 -26.22
C LEU A 299 -3.02 10.41 -26.00
N ARG A 300 -1.86 10.07 -25.40
CA ARG A 300 -0.74 10.99 -25.23
C ARG A 300 -0.15 11.44 -26.58
N PHE A 301 0.10 10.48 -27.48
CA PHE A 301 0.60 10.80 -28.82
C PHE A 301 -0.40 11.60 -29.65
N GLN A 302 -1.70 11.47 -29.38
CA GLN A 302 -2.77 12.24 -30.04
C GLN A 302 -2.99 13.64 -29.41
N GLY A 303 -2.23 14.06 -28.39
CA GLY A 303 -2.42 15.32 -27.69
C GLY A 303 -3.75 15.40 -26.90
N ARG A 304 -4.49 14.30 -26.79
CA ARG A 304 -5.80 14.19 -26.13
C ARG A 304 -5.73 13.67 -24.71
N LEU A 305 -4.53 13.49 -24.15
CA LEU A 305 -4.38 13.02 -22.78
C LEU A 305 -4.63 14.17 -21.80
N TYR A 306 -5.83 14.25 -21.31
CA TYR A 306 -6.10 15.02 -20.09
C TYR A 306 -5.60 14.20 -18.89
N ARG A 307 -4.71 14.79 -18.07
CA ARG A 307 -4.29 14.17 -16.81
C ARG A 307 -5.53 13.84 -15.98
N TYR A 308 -5.44 12.75 -15.21
CA TYR A 308 -6.55 12.26 -14.35
C TYR A 308 -6.84 13.17 -13.13
N GLY A 309 -6.53 14.45 -13.20
CA GLY A 309 -6.69 15.39 -12.10
C GLY A 309 -5.53 15.31 -11.11
N TYR A 310 -5.83 15.52 -9.85
CA TYR A 310 -4.87 15.48 -8.76
C TYR A 310 -4.77 14.07 -8.18
N ALA A 311 -3.56 13.69 -7.75
CA ALA A 311 -3.28 12.61 -6.84
C ALA A 311 -2.53 13.20 -5.65
N CYS A 312 -3.07 13.08 -4.45
CA CYS A 312 -2.50 13.66 -3.26
C CYS A 312 -2.21 12.61 -2.21
N VAL A 313 -1.03 12.72 -1.56
CA VAL A 313 -0.59 11.83 -0.50
C VAL A 313 -0.20 12.66 0.70
N SER A 314 -0.74 12.31 1.86
CA SER A 314 -0.34 12.86 3.17
C SER A 314 0.40 11.82 3.97
N PHE A 315 1.39 12.26 4.77
CA PHE A 315 2.10 11.41 5.72
C PHE A 315 1.81 11.92 7.13
N GLY A 316 1.17 11.08 7.96
CA GLY A 316 0.75 11.41 9.30
C GLY A 316 1.88 11.35 10.33
N LYS A 317 1.52 11.60 11.58
CA LYS A 317 2.45 11.50 12.70
C LYS A 317 2.85 10.04 12.92
N PRO A 318 4.14 9.75 13.18
CA PRO A 318 4.59 8.42 13.55
C PRO A 318 3.91 7.92 14.83
N VAL A 319 3.47 6.67 14.82
CA VAL A 319 2.84 5.99 15.95
C VAL A 319 3.79 4.91 16.46
N SER A 320 4.31 5.07 17.66
CA SER A 320 5.18 4.11 18.34
C SER A 320 4.38 2.95 18.91
N LEU A 321 4.77 1.71 18.57
CA LEU A 321 4.15 0.51 19.17
C LEU A 321 4.51 0.39 20.65
N THR A 322 5.71 0.81 21.06
CA THR A 322 6.12 0.87 22.48
C THR A 322 5.20 1.78 23.29
N ALA A 323 4.92 3.00 22.80
CA ALA A 323 4.03 3.92 23.45
C ALA A 323 2.60 3.38 23.51
N PHE A 324 2.10 2.86 22.38
CA PHE A 324 0.76 2.25 22.30
C PHE A 324 0.60 1.07 23.27
N ALA A 325 1.58 0.16 23.30
CA ALA A 325 1.54 -1.02 24.18
C ALA A 325 1.51 -0.65 25.66
N ARG A 326 2.30 0.38 26.05
CA ARG A 326 2.33 0.89 27.44
C ARG A 326 1.03 1.61 27.82
N GLU A 327 0.53 2.49 26.95
CA GLU A 327 -0.70 3.26 27.19
C GLU A 327 -1.92 2.34 27.39
N HIS A 328 -1.96 1.24 26.62
CA HIS A 328 -3.10 0.33 26.65
C HIS A 328 -2.88 -0.95 27.44
N ALA A 329 -1.72 -1.09 28.11
CA ALA A 329 -1.33 -2.27 28.86
C ALA A 329 -1.43 -3.58 28.04
N ILE A 330 -0.99 -3.53 26.76
CA ILE A 330 -1.05 -4.67 25.85
C ILE A 330 0.33 -5.31 25.73
N ASP A 331 0.42 -6.62 25.92
CA ASP A 331 1.64 -7.39 25.71
C ASP A 331 1.60 -8.13 24.38
N PHE A 332 2.53 -7.80 23.46
CA PHE A 332 2.73 -8.45 22.18
C PHE A 332 3.89 -9.46 22.19
N SER A 333 4.58 -9.65 23.35
CA SER A 333 5.80 -10.48 23.45
C SER A 333 5.53 -11.96 23.29
N HIS A 334 4.36 -12.44 23.69
CA HIS A 334 4.01 -13.83 23.61
C HIS A 334 3.53 -14.22 22.20
N TYR A 335 4.40 -14.94 21.50
CA TYR A 335 4.00 -15.67 20.31
C TYR A 335 3.62 -17.09 20.73
N VAL A 336 2.32 -17.34 20.88
CA VAL A 336 1.84 -18.60 21.43
C VAL A 336 1.16 -19.43 20.36
N GLU A 337 1.62 -20.66 20.18
CA GLU A 337 1.13 -21.62 19.18
C GLU A 337 0.76 -23.01 19.71
N THR A 338 0.84 -23.21 21.00
CA THR A 338 0.54 -24.53 21.56
C THR A 338 -0.92 -24.66 21.97
N GLY A 339 -1.47 -25.85 22.01
CA GLY A 339 -2.89 -26.11 22.29
C GLY A 339 -3.32 -25.97 23.75
N ASP A 340 -2.52 -25.30 24.58
CA ASP A 340 -2.78 -25.10 26.00
C ASP A 340 -3.91 -24.07 26.24
N PRO A 341 -4.85 -24.26 27.20
CA PRO A 341 -5.90 -23.30 27.54
C PRO A 341 -5.39 -21.90 27.91
N VAL A 342 -4.25 -21.80 28.58
CA VAL A 342 -3.58 -20.53 28.90
C VAL A 342 -3.22 -19.76 27.62
N ASP A 343 -2.81 -20.48 26.58
CA ASP A 343 -2.52 -19.92 25.26
C ASP A 343 -3.74 -19.36 24.55
N LYS A 344 -4.94 -19.89 24.78
CA LYS A 344 -6.18 -19.40 24.16
C LYS A 344 -6.52 -18.00 24.65
N GLN A 345 -6.46 -17.76 25.96
CA GLN A 345 -6.72 -16.47 26.56
C GLN A 345 -5.68 -15.42 26.12
N ALA A 346 -4.40 -15.76 26.15
CA ALA A 346 -3.32 -14.90 25.68
C ALA A 346 -3.48 -14.55 24.19
N ARG A 347 -3.94 -15.50 23.36
CA ARG A 347 -4.25 -15.25 21.95
C ARG A 347 -5.42 -14.29 21.77
N GLU A 348 -6.49 -14.45 22.54
CA GLU A 348 -7.67 -13.58 22.50
C GLU A 348 -7.32 -12.15 22.92
N LEU A 349 -6.57 -11.97 24.00
CA LEU A 349 -6.10 -10.66 24.46
C LEU A 349 -5.20 -9.99 23.43
N ARG A 350 -4.26 -10.74 22.84
CA ARG A 350 -3.40 -10.22 21.79
C ARG A 350 -4.18 -9.85 20.53
N PHE A 351 -5.15 -10.67 20.13
CA PHE A 351 -6.01 -10.38 18.99
C PHE A 351 -6.79 -9.09 19.20
N ALA A 352 -7.37 -8.89 20.39
CA ALA A 352 -8.04 -7.65 20.77
C ALA A 352 -7.07 -6.45 20.73
N GLY A 353 -5.83 -6.63 21.19
CA GLY A 353 -4.78 -5.62 21.09
C GLY A 353 -4.42 -5.25 19.65
N VAL A 354 -4.27 -6.23 18.77
CA VAL A 354 -4.00 -5.99 17.33
C VAL A 354 -5.20 -5.33 16.67
N GLN A 355 -6.42 -5.70 17.03
CA GLN A 355 -7.64 -5.07 16.54
C GLN A 355 -7.71 -3.60 16.95
N LYS A 356 -7.44 -3.29 18.22
CA LYS A 356 -7.39 -1.91 18.74
C LYS A 356 -6.34 -1.08 17.99
N LEU A 357 -5.13 -1.62 17.81
CA LEU A 357 -4.08 -1.00 17.02
C LEU A 357 -4.52 -0.76 15.57
N GLY A 358 -5.11 -1.76 14.93
CA GLY A 358 -5.59 -1.67 13.55
C GLY A 358 -6.66 -0.60 13.38
N THR A 359 -7.65 -0.55 14.27
CA THR A 359 -8.72 0.47 14.25
C THR A 359 -8.14 1.88 14.45
N MET A 360 -7.21 2.04 15.41
CA MET A 360 -6.53 3.32 15.63
C MET A 360 -5.75 3.74 14.35
N LEU A 361 -4.98 2.84 13.74
CA LEU A 361 -4.21 3.17 12.53
C LEU A 361 -5.12 3.54 11.34
N ILE A 362 -6.28 2.89 11.19
CA ILE A 362 -7.28 3.28 10.18
C ILE A 362 -7.84 4.68 10.50
N GLY A 363 -8.12 5.00 11.76
CA GLY A 363 -8.53 6.33 12.19
C GLY A 363 -7.48 7.41 11.85
N GLU A 364 -6.21 7.14 12.16
CA GLU A 364 -5.09 8.03 11.83
C GLU A 364 -4.92 8.24 10.31
N ILE A 365 -5.12 7.18 9.50
CA ILE A 365 -5.16 7.30 8.04
C ILE A 365 -6.32 8.19 7.61
N GLY A 366 -7.52 7.94 8.15
CA GLY A 366 -8.73 8.73 7.84
C GLY A 366 -8.54 10.21 8.12
N ALA A 367 -7.93 10.56 9.25
CA ALA A 367 -7.69 11.94 9.67
C ALA A 367 -6.82 12.75 8.68
N ILE A 368 -6.03 12.08 7.84
CA ILE A 368 -5.10 12.73 6.90
C ILE A 368 -5.40 12.46 5.42
N ILE A 369 -6.49 11.76 5.09
CA ILE A 369 -6.90 11.59 3.69
C ILE A 369 -7.17 12.98 3.09
N PRO A 370 -6.46 13.35 1.99
CA PRO A 370 -6.67 14.67 1.39
C PRO A 370 -8.05 14.80 0.77
N VAL A 371 -8.73 15.90 1.04
CA VAL A 371 -10.00 16.26 0.39
C VAL A 371 -9.71 16.90 -0.95
N LEU A 372 -10.18 16.29 -2.04
CA LEU A 372 -9.90 16.70 -3.40
C LEU A 372 -11.15 17.29 -4.11
N PRO A 373 -10.97 18.10 -5.18
CA PRO A 373 -12.04 18.77 -5.89
C PRO A 373 -13.20 17.85 -6.32
N VAL A 374 -12.89 16.69 -6.89
CA VAL A 374 -13.93 15.76 -7.38
C VAL A 374 -14.76 15.20 -6.23
N ALA A 375 -14.13 14.88 -5.09
CA ALA A 375 -14.82 14.36 -3.91
C ALA A 375 -15.83 15.38 -3.35
N LEU A 376 -15.45 16.67 -3.30
CA LEU A 376 -16.30 17.75 -2.81
C LEU A 376 -17.55 17.93 -3.70
N VAL A 377 -17.33 18.07 -5.02
CA VAL A 377 -18.44 18.25 -5.97
C VAL A 377 -19.33 17.01 -5.99
N ALA A 378 -18.74 15.80 -5.95
CA ALA A 378 -19.51 14.55 -5.91
C ALA A 378 -20.38 14.45 -4.64
N THR A 379 -19.86 14.90 -3.49
CA THR A 379 -20.60 14.93 -2.23
C THR A 379 -21.81 15.85 -2.32
N VAL A 380 -21.65 17.08 -2.80
CA VAL A 380 -22.76 18.05 -2.93
C VAL A 380 -23.80 17.57 -3.94
N LEU A 381 -23.37 17.00 -5.08
CA LEU A 381 -24.29 16.44 -6.07
C LEU A 381 -25.11 15.25 -5.52
N LEU A 382 -24.50 14.44 -4.69
CA LEU A 382 -25.17 13.29 -4.06
C LEU A 382 -26.11 13.74 -2.95
N ASP A 383 -25.74 14.75 -2.14
CA ASP A 383 -26.60 15.32 -1.09
C ASP A 383 -27.81 16.08 -1.65
N ASN A 384 -27.78 16.44 -2.94
CA ASN A 384 -28.91 17.10 -3.62
C ASN A 384 -29.93 16.11 -4.18
N GLU A 385 -29.97 14.89 -3.63
CA GLU A 385 -30.98 13.87 -3.96
C GLU A 385 -32.14 13.95 -2.97
N GLU A 386 -33.35 14.21 -3.47
CA GLU A 386 -34.61 14.13 -2.70
C GLU A 386 -35.55 13.12 -3.34
N HIS A 387 -36.11 12.22 -2.53
CA HIS A 387 -37.05 11.18 -2.96
C HIS A 387 -36.55 10.31 -4.15
N GLY A 388 -35.21 10.04 -4.17
CA GLY A 388 -34.59 9.24 -5.23
C GLY A 388 -34.35 9.98 -6.55
N LYS A 389 -34.51 11.31 -6.58
CA LYS A 389 -34.26 12.17 -7.76
C LYS A 389 -33.23 13.25 -7.45
N HIS A 390 -32.24 13.36 -8.34
CA HIS A 390 -31.28 14.47 -8.27
C HIS A 390 -31.90 15.73 -8.87
N HIS A 391 -31.92 16.81 -8.09
CA HIS A 391 -32.45 18.09 -8.51
C HIS A 391 -31.41 18.89 -9.32
N TRP A 392 -31.93 19.72 -10.24
CA TRP A 392 -31.11 20.66 -10.98
C TRP A 392 -30.66 21.83 -10.07
N MET A 393 -29.36 22.14 -10.09
CA MET A 393 -28.76 23.26 -9.37
C MET A 393 -28.14 24.27 -10.33
N SER A 394 -28.24 25.54 -10.01
CA SER A 394 -27.47 26.59 -10.70
C SER A 394 -25.97 26.48 -10.33
N ASP A 395 -25.11 27.05 -11.17
CA ASP A 395 -23.66 27.12 -10.90
C ASP A 395 -23.40 27.85 -9.56
N LEU A 396 -24.13 28.91 -9.27
CA LEU A 396 -24.01 29.68 -8.03
C LEU A 396 -24.43 28.84 -6.80
N GLU A 397 -25.51 28.09 -6.90
CA GLU A 397 -25.96 27.20 -5.82
C GLU A 397 -24.96 26.09 -5.56
N LEU A 398 -24.45 25.44 -6.62
CA LEU A 398 -23.42 24.41 -6.49
C LEU A 398 -22.14 24.96 -5.82
N LYS A 399 -21.70 26.16 -6.23
CA LYS A 399 -20.55 26.85 -5.64
C LYS A 399 -20.78 27.14 -4.17
N SER A 400 -21.91 27.69 -3.78
CA SER A 400 -22.26 28.01 -2.40
C SER A 400 -22.20 26.73 -1.53
N LYS A 401 -22.90 25.66 -1.96
CA LYS A 401 -22.93 24.38 -1.22
C LYS A 401 -21.53 23.74 -1.06
N VAL A 402 -20.68 23.82 -2.12
CA VAL A 402 -19.30 23.32 -2.03
C VAL A 402 -18.46 24.16 -1.07
N PHE A 403 -18.59 25.48 -1.07
CA PHE A 403 -17.86 26.35 -0.16
C PHE A 403 -18.31 26.17 1.30
N ASP A 404 -19.60 25.99 1.55
CA ASP A 404 -20.12 25.63 2.87
C ASP A 404 -19.58 24.27 3.35
N LEU A 405 -19.48 23.30 2.44
CA LEU A 405 -18.89 22.01 2.75
C LEU A 405 -17.39 22.13 3.10
N ILE A 406 -16.63 22.90 2.32
CA ILE A 406 -15.21 23.16 2.60
C ILE A 406 -15.06 23.80 3.97
N GLN A 407 -15.84 24.83 4.30
CA GLN A 407 -15.77 25.51 5.58
C GLN A 407 -16.02 24.55 6.75
N ARG A 408 -17.02 23.68 6.63
CA ARG A 408 -17.30 22.64 7.65
C ARG A 408 -16.13 21.67 7.83
N ILE A 409 -15.53 21.22 6.72
CA ILE A 409 -14.39 20.30 6.72
C ILE A 409 -13.15 20.95 7.37
N GLU A 410 -12.85 22.20 7.01
CA GLU A 410 -11.73 22.97 7.56
C GLU A 410 -11.94 23.27 9.07
N GLN A 411 -13.16 23.61 9.47
CA GLN A 411 -13.51 23.82 10.90
C GLN A 411 -13.38 22.54 11.73
N ALA A 412 -13.61 21.38 11.11
CA ALA A 412 -13.40 20.08 11.72
C ALA A 412 -11.89 19.66 11.76
N GLY A 413 -10.99 20.50 11.24
CA GLY A 413 -9.54 20.29 11.28
C GLY A 413 -8.97 19.42 10.14
N TYR A 414 -9.75 19.11 9.13
CA TYR A 414 -9.27 18.32 7.99
C TYR A 414 -8.65 19.18 6.89
N LEU A 415 -7.67 18.59 6.17
CA LEU A 415 -6.96 19.26 5.09
C LEU A 415 -7.76 19.22 3.79
N VAL A 416 -8.16 20.38 3.28
CA VAL A 416 -8.71 20.53 1.93
C VAL A 416 -7.58 20.96 0.98
N HIS A 417 -7.37 20.19 -0.08
CA HIS A 417 -6.40 20.55 -1.10
C HIS A 417 -7.01 21.58 -2.08
N VAL A 418 -6.64 22.85 -1.92
CA VAL A 418 -7.04 23.94 -2.81
C VAL A 418 -5.94 24.17 -3.86
N PRO A 419 -6.10 23.67 -5.11
CA PRO A 419 -5.13 23.89 -6.16
C PRO A 419 -4.94 25.37 -6.46
N ARG A 420 -3.65 25.81 -6.56
CA ARG A 420 -3.28 27.21 -6.82
C ARG A 420 -3.75 28.21 -5.76
N GLU A 421 -4.17 27.73 -4.58
CA GLU A 421 -4.78 28.56 -3.54
C GLU A 421 -6.07 29.29 -4.03
N ASP A 422 -6.69 28.76 -5.09
CA ASP A 422 -7.86 29.32 -5.77
C ASP A 422 -9.03 28.34 -5.67
N ARG A 423 -10.04 28.71 -4.88
CA ARG A 423 -11.25 27.90 -4.64
C ARG A 423 -12.14 27.79 -5.87
N ASP A 424 -12.23 28.85 -6.69
CA ASP A 424 -12.99 28.83 -7.94
C ASP A 424 -12.35 27.87 -8.95
N TYR A 425 -11.03 27.96 -9.13
CA TYR A 425 -10.29 27.01 -9.97
C TYR A 425 -10.40 25.56 -9.49
N MET A 426 -10.41 25.35 -8.19
CA MET A 426 -10.63 24.04 -7.59
C MET A 426 -11.99 23.47 -7.97
N LEU A 427 -13.05 24.26 -7.80
CA LEU A 427 -14.42 23.89 -8.15
C LEU A 427 -14.58 23.61 -9.65
N GLU A 428 -14.07 24.49 -10.51
CA GLU A 428 -14.07 24.28 -11.96
C GLU A 428 -13.35 22.99 -12.36
N THR A 429 -12.26 22.65 -11.68
CA THR A 429 -11.53 21.39 -11.90
C THR A 429 -12.40 20.17 -11.57
N GLY A 430 -13.07 20.18 -10.42
CA GLY A 430 -13.98 19.10 -9.99
C GLY A 430 -15.17 18.93 -10.95
N ILE A 431 -15.84 20.04 -11.27
CA ILE A 431 -16.97 20.07 -12.22
C ILE A 431 -16.56 19.54 -13.59
N ARG A 432 -15.45 20.05 -14.14
CA ARG A 432 -14.93 19.60 -15.45
C ARG A 432 -14.63 18.11 -15.48
N MET A 433 -14.03 17.56 -14.41
CA MET A 433 -13.71 16.14 -14.33
C MET A 433 -14.98 15.27 -14.32
N LEU A 434 -16.00 15.66 -13.59
CA LEU A 434 -17.28 14.93 -13.52
C LEU A 434 -18.07 15.05 -14.84
N LYS A 435 -18.07 16.23 -15.48
CA LYS A 435 -18.68 16.45 -16.82
C LYS A 435 -18.02 15.57 -17.89
N LEU A 436 -16.69 15.59 -18.00
CA LEU A 436 -15.92 14.80 -18.97
C LEU A 436 -16.17 13.29 -18.84
N ARG A 437 -16.67 12.84 -17.71
CA ARG A 437 -16.96 11.44 -17.41
C ARG A 437 -18.43 11.09 -17.44
N HIS A 438 -19.29 12.05 -17.77
CA HIS A 438 -20.75 11.93 -17.77
C HIS A 438 -21.34 11.55 -16.38
N VAL A 439 -20.62 11.79 -15.29
CA VAL A 439 -21.10 11.58 -13.92
C VAL A 439 -22.02 12.71 -13.50
N MET A 440 -21.87 13.85 -14.15
CA MET A 440 -22.69 15.06 -14.00
C MET A 440 -23.23 15.49 -15.35
N GLU A 441 -24.47 15.87 -15.38
CA GLU A 441 -25.20 16.44 -16.55
C GLU A 441 -25.37 17.94 -16.37
N VAL A 442 -25.39 18.65 -17.50
CA VAL A 442 -25.71 20.08 -17.55
C VAL A 442 -26.73 20.28 -18.67
N ASN A 443 -27.85 20.93 -18.36
CA ASN A 443 -28.90 21.24 -19.33
C ASN A 443 -28.60 22.50 -20.17
N ALA A 444 -29.51 22.86 -21.08
CA ALA A 444 -29.37 24.04 -21.95
C ALA A 444 -29.33 25.36 -21.16
N ASP A 445 -29.98 25.42 -19.99
CA ASP A 445 -30.00 26.58 -19.11
C ASP A 445 -28.77 26.69 -18.20
N GLY A 446 -27.80 25.79 -18.35
CA GLY A 446 -26.58 25.77 -17.53
C GLY A 446 -26.75 25.14 -16.14
N LEU A 447 -27.91 24.57 -15.81
CA LEU A 447 -28.14 23.90 -14.55
C LEU A 447 -27.46 22.54 -14.55
N ALA A 448 -26.93 22.16 -13.39
CA ALA A 448 -26.18 20.92 -13.17
C ALA A 448 -26.95 19.95 -12.27
N ARG A 449 -26.80 18.63 -12.53
CA ARG A 449 -27.27 17.57 -11.65
C ARG A 449 -26.36 16.31 -11.75
N ALA A 450 -26.50 15.41 -10.82
CA ALA A 450 -25.91 14.08 -10.94
C ALA A 450 -26.59 13.26 -12.04
N ASN A 451 -25.79 12.49 -12.80
CA ASN A 451 -26.33 11.52 -13.76
C ASN A 451 -26.76 10.24 -13.01
N ALA A 452 -28.05 9.94 -13.03
CA ALA A 452 -28.62 8.76 -12.35
C ALA A 452 -27.99 7.44 -12.84
N GLY A 453 -27.56 7.35 -14.11
CA GLY A 453 -26.90 6.18 -14.67
C GLY A 453 -25.49 5.94 -14.14
N GLU A 454 -24.88 6.92 -13.49
CA GLU A 454 -23.52 6.86 -12.95
C GLU A 454 -23.49 7.02 -11.41
N LYS A 455 -24.61 6.73 -10.72
CA LYS A 455 -24.77 6.90 -9.27
C LYS A 455 -23.69 6.19 -8.48
N LEU A 456 -23.35 4.92 -8.80
CA LEU A 456 -22.30 4.16 -8.11
C LEU A 456 -20.92 4.82 -8.21
N LEU A 457 -20.64 5.45 -9.34
CA LEU A 457 -19.38 6.16 -9.54
C LEU A 457 -19.35 7.49 -8.78
N LEU A 458 -20.48 8.18 -8.71
CA LEU A 458 -20.66 9.39 -7.91
C LEU A 458 -20.47 9.08 -6.42
N GLU A 459 -21.15 8.03 -5.92
CA GLU A 459 -20.99 7.53 -4.56
C GLU A 459 -19.52 7.18 -4.24
N TYR A 460 -18.83 6.49 -5.16
CA TYR A 460 -17.43 6.10 -4.99
C TYR A 460 -16.53 7.31 -4.69
N TYR A 461 -16.73 8.44 -5.37
CA TYR A 461 -15.96 9.66 -5.14
C TYR A 461 -16.40 10.41 -3.89
N ALA A 462 -17.70 10.53 -3.64
CA ALA A 462 -18.22 11.15 -2.42
C ALA A 462 -17.78 10.39 -1.17
N ASN A 463 -17.81 9.05 -1.21
CA ASN A 463 -17.41 8.18 -0.11
C ASN A 463 -15.91 8.28 0.21
N SER A 464 -15.08 8.80 -0.73
CA SER A 464 -13.64 8.98 -0.46
C SER A 464 -13.36 9.91 0.72
N ILE A 465 -14.32 10.78 1.05
CA ILE A 465 -14.31 11.66 2.21
C ILE A 465 -15.51 11.38 3.14
N GLY A 466 -16.18 10.23 2.96
CA GLY A 466 -17.40 9.87 3.69
C GLY A 466 -17.22 9.91 5.21
N HIS A 467 -16.09 9.39 5.71
CA HIS A 467 -15.72 9.41 7.12
C HIS A 467 -15.52 10.83 7.68
N ILE A 468 -15.24 11.84 6.83
CA ILE A 468 -15.10 13.25 7.23
C ILE A 468 -16.47 13.94 7.30
N VAL A 469 -17.35 13.59 6.37
CA VAL A 469 -18.66 14.25 6.22
C VAL A 469 -19.83 13.49 6.87
N GLY A 470 -19.51 12.43 7.65
CA GLY A 470 -20.52 11.66 8.38
C GLY A 470 -21.33 10.69 7.53
N ARG A 471 -20.80 10.25 6.40
CA ARG A 471 -21.34 9.15 5.59
C ARG A 471 -20.60 7.87 5.94
N VAL A 472 -21.22 6.98 6.67
CA VAL A 472 -20.65 5.66 7.07
C VAL A 472 -21.56 4.56 6.56
#